data_011ec2a0fed57105629236d95308b231
#
_entry.id   011ec2a0fed57105629236d95308b231
#
_cell.length_a   1.000
_cell.length_b   1.000
_cell.length_c   1.000
_cell.angle_alpha   90.00
_cell.angle_beta   90.00
_cell.angle_gamma   90.00
#
_symmetry.space_group_name_H-M   'P 1'
#
loop_
_entity.id
_entity.type
_entity.pdbx_description
1 polymer ?
#
loop_
_entity_poly.entity_id
_entity_poly.type
_entity_poly.pdbx_seq_one_letter_code
_entity_poly.pdbx_strand_id
1 'polypeptide(L)'
;MKNTKRVLAFLVGAAMMLPMASAEGKLASGDYEATSQGFGGAVTVKVTVTDGKVTAATITDDKETEAIGGAAIKTLTEKLIGVSSADEVDAVASATVTSNAVKAALADCLRQAAGEEKAETALVDGVYTGDGSGFNLTQKVQVTVEIKDGKIASVTVGDNGETMGMIAAVE
;
A
#
# COMPACT_ATOMS: atom_id res chain seq x y z
N MET A 1 -0.25 3.89 -69.09
CA MET A 1 0.20 4.42 -67.78
C MET A 1 -1.06 4.70 -66.98
N LYS A 2 -1.42 3.80 -66.07
CA LYS A 2 -2.63 3.90 -65.27
C LYS A 2 -2.24 4.11 -63.78
N ASN A 3 -2.47 5.32 -63.26
CA ASN A 3 -2.25 5.65 -61.86
C ASN A 3 -3.43 5.16 -61.03
N THR A 4 -3.21 4.10 -60.29
CA THR A 4 -4.18 3.61 -59.28
C THR A 4 -3.99 4.36 -57.97
N LYS A 5 -4.87 5.32 -57.69
CA LYS A 5 -4.94 6.01 -56.41
C LYS A 5 -5.53 5.04 -55.40
N ARG A 6 -4.71 4.61 -54.42
CA ARG A 6 -5.19 3.85 -53.26
C ARG A 6 -5.86 4.83 -52.31
N VAL A 7 -7.17 4.72 -52.18
CA VAL A 7 -7.95 5.40 -51.14
C VAL A 7 -7.76 4.60 -49.85
N LEU A 8 -7.09 5.19 -48.88
CA LEU A 8 -6.97 4.66 -47.54
C LEU A 8 -8.25 5.00 -46.80
N ALA A 9 -9.12 4.00 -46.63
CA ALA A 9 -10.32 4.15 -45.80
C ALA A 9 -9.91 4.22 -44.33
N PHE A 10 -10.11 5.38 -43.72
CA PHE A 10 -10.00 5.58 -42.30
C PHE A 10 -11.23 4.92 -41.64
N LEU A 11 -11.05 3.77 -41.01
CA LEU A 11 -12.04 3.14 -40.15
C LEU A 11 -12.02 3.90 -38.85
N VAL A 12 -12.98 4.80 -38.70
CA VAL A 12 -13.30 5.41 -37.41
C VAL A 12 -13.90 4.30 -36.52
N GLY A 13 -13.07 3.70 -35.69
CA GLY A 13 -13.51 2.81 -34.65
C GLY A 13 -14.37 3.59 -33.68
N ALA A 14 -15.69 3.37 -33.69
CA ALA A 14 -16.56 3.82 -32.62
C ALA A 14 -16.09 3.16 -31.31
N ALA A 15 -15.41 3.93 -30.47
CA ALA A 15 -15.19 3.55 -29.08
C ALA A 15 -16.56 3.42 -28.43
N MET A 16 -17.05 2.19 -28.30
CA MET A 16 -18.13 1.89 -27.38
C MET A 16 -17.63 2.26 -25.99
N MET A 17 -18.05 3.43 -25.50
CA MET A 17 -18.09 3.74 -24.09
C MET A 17 -19.07 2.75 -23.46
N LEU A 18 -18.55 1.63 -22.96
CA LEU A 18 -19.26 0.86 -21.97
C LEU A 18 -19.48 1.81 -20.77
N PRO A 19 -20.72 1.97 -20.30
CA PRO A 19 -20.92 2.68 -19.05
C PRO A 19 -20.13 1.89 -18.01
N MET A 20 -19.12 2.53 -17.40
CA MET A 20 -18.63 2.10 -16.12
C MET A 20 -19.83 2.26 -15.16
N ALA A 21 -20.60 1.20 -15.04
CA ALA A 21 -21.46 1.04 -13.88
C ALA A 21 -20.49 1.08 -12.70
N SER A 22 -20.56 2.15 -11.92
CA SER A 22 -20.07 2.17 -10.55
C SER A 22 -20.86 1.06 -9.86
N ALA A 23 -20.35 -0.17 -9.92
CA ALA A 23 -20.76 -1.21 -9.01
C ALA A 23 -20.35 -0.69 -7.65
N GLU A 24 -21.29 -0.24 -6.85
CA GLU A 24 -21.13 -0.13 -5.41
C GLU A 24 -20.50 -1.44 -4.98
N GLY A 25 -19.23 -1.36 -4.54
CA GLY A 25 -18.28 -2.46 -4.56
C GLY A 25 -18.71 -3.61 -3.67
N LYS A 26 -19.43 -4.55 -4.25
CA LYS A 26 -19.63 -5.84 -3.62
C LYS A 26 -18.28 -6.55 -3.68
N LEU A 27 -17.63 -6.75 -2.52
CA LEU A 27 -16.41 -7.51 -2.41
C LEU A 27 -16.62 -8.91 -3.02
N ALA A 28 -15.77 -9.30 -3.95
CA ALA A 28 -15.82 -10.61 -4.57
C ALA A 28 -15.46 -11.68 -3.53
N SER A 29 -16.14 -12.81 -3.58
CA SER A 29 -15.80 -13.96 -2.74
C SER A 29 -14.49 -14.58 -3.18
N GLY A 30 -13.60 -14.86 -2.22
CA GLY A 30 -12.27 -15.40 -2.49
C GLY A 30 -11.34 -15.27 -1.30
N ASP A 31 -10.12 -15.76 -1.47
CA ASP A 31 -9.05 -15.65 -0.49
C ASP A 31 -8.10 -14.53 -0.92
N TYR A 32 -7.77 -13.64 0.00
CA TYR A 32 -6.94 -12.48 -0.24
C TYR A 32 -5.85 -12.39 0.81
N GLU A 33 -4.67 -11.95 0.39
CA GLU A 33 -3.52 -11.80 1.26
C GLU A 33 -2.83 -10.47 1.00
N ALA A 34 -2.44 -9.80 2.08
CA ALA A 34 -1.63 -8.59 2.01
C ALA A 34 -0.73 -8.46 3.23
N THR A 35 0.34 -7.70 3.07
CA THR A 35 1.36 -7.48 4.10
C THR A 35 1.55 -6.00 4.32
N SER A 36 1.71 -5.61 5.59
CA SER A 36 2.05 -4.25 5.99
C SER A 36 3.13 -4.26 7.06
N GLN A 37 3.83 -3.13 7.23
CA GLN A 37 4.89 -2.99 8.22
C GLN A 37 4.28 -2.76 9.61
N GLY A 38 4.56 -3.67 10.55
CA GLY A 38 4.25 -3.57 11.96
C GLY A 38 5.36 -2.92 12.78
N PHE A 39 5.32 -3.13 14.11
CA PHE A 39 6.32 -2.57 15.02
C PHE A 39 7.64 -3.33 14.95
N GLY A 40 7.60 -4.65 15.01
CA GLY A 40 8.80 -5.51 15.02
C GLY A 40 9.18 -6.06 13.66
N GLY A 41 8.28 -6.03 12.68
CA GLY A 41 8.49 -6.60 11.37
C GLY A 41 7.24 -6.57 10.51
N ALA A 42 7.24 -7.39 9.46
CA ALA A 42 6.10 -7.50 8.56
C ALA A 42 4.93 -8.23 9.24
N VAL A 43 3.73 -7.70 9.06
CA VAL A 43 2.47 -8.34 9.48
C VAL A 43 1.69 -8.69 8.23
N THR A 44 1.41 -9.98 8.05
CA THR A 44 0.66 -10.50 6.91
C THR A 44 -0.74 -10.89 7.35
N VAL A 45 -1.74 -10.38 6.65
CA VAL A 45 -3.15 -10.67 6.85
C VAL A 45 -3.66 -11.49 5.68
N LYS A 46 -4.26 -12.64 5.98
CA LYS A 46 -5.01 -13.48 5.04
C LYS A 46 -6.47 -13.48 5.44
N VAL A 47 -7.35 -13.22 4.50
CA VAL A 47 -8.80 -13.24 4.74
C VAL A 47 -9.51 -14.03 3.66
N THR A 48 -10.56 -14.75 4.06
CA THR A 48 -11.56 -15.28 3.14
C THR A 48 -12.76 -14.34 3.15
N VAL A 49 -13.14 -13.84 1.99
CA VAL A 49 -14.35 -13.02 1.81
C VAL A 49 -15.43 -13.89 1.23
N THR A 50 -16.64 -13.81 1.79
CA THR A 50 -17.85 -14.46 1.28
C THR A 50 -19.02 -13.50 1.42
N ASP A 51 -19.80 -13.35 0.37
CA ASP A 51 -20.97 -12.46 0.33
C ASP A 51 -20.69 -11.02 0.78
N GLY A 52 -19.49 -10.52 0.45
CA GLY A 52 -19.08 -9.15 0.75
C GLY A 52 -18.57 -8.92 2.18
N LYS A 53 -18.31 -9.98 2.94
CA LYS A 53 -17.79 -9.90 4.30
C LYS A 53 -16.63 -10.86 4.53
N VAL A 54 -15.76 -10.51 5.44
CA VAL A 54 -14.71 -11.41 5.92
C VAL A 54 -15.34 -12.53 6.74
N THR A 55 -15.15 -13.77 6.33
CA THR A 55 -15.68 -14.97 7.02
C THR A 55 -14.59 -15.78 7.72
N ALA A 56 -13.34 -15.64 7.31
CA ALA A 56 -12.18 -16.19 8.01
C ALA A 56 -11.02 -15.22 7.92
N ALA A 57 -10.19 -15.19 8.94
CA ALA A 57 -8.98 -14.37 8.98
C ALA A 57 -7.84 -15.12 9.69
N THR A 58 -6.63 -14.92 9.20
CA THR A 58 -5.39 -15.36 9.83
C THR A 58 -4.39 -14.22 9.73
N ILE A 59 -3.74 -13.90 10.84
CA ILE A 59 -2.69 -12.89 10.90
C ILE A 59 -1.40 -13.58 11.33
N THR A 60 -0.33 -13.38 10.57
CA THR A 60 1.01 -13.84 10.88
C THR A 60 1.95 -12.64 10.97
N ASP A 61 2.91 -12.71 11.85
CA ASP A 61 3.92 -11.68 12.05
C ASP A 61 5.31 -12.31 12.11
N ASP A 62 6.33 -11.51 11.78
CA ASP A 62 7.72 -11.99 11.80
C ASP A 62 8.40 -11.78 13.16
N LYS A 63 8.16 -10.64 13.81
CA LYS A 63 8.93 -10.22 15.00
C LYS A 63 8.14 -9.26 15.91
N GLU A 64 6.83 -9.38 15.97
CA GLU A 64 6.06 -8.58 16.91
C GLU A 64 6.37 -8.98 18.37
N THR A 65 6.34 -8.02 19.28
CA THR A 65 6.54 -8.29 20.71
C THR A 65 5.40 -9.17 21.23
N GLU A 66 5.70 -10.38 21.67
CA GLU A 66 4.70 -11.40 22.03
C GLU A 66 3.65 -10.89 23.03
N ALA A 67 4.08 -10.16 24.06
CA ALA A 67 3.20 -9.66 25.11
C ALA A 67 2.30 -8.49 24.68
N ILE A 68 2.64 -7.76 23.63
CA ILE A 68 1.93 -6.55 23.17
C ILE A 68 1.37 -6.80 21.76
N GLY A 69 2.23 -6.91 20.76
CA GLY A 69 1.83 -7.11 19.37
C GLY A 69 1.16 -8.46 19.14
N GLY A 70 1.75 -9.55 19.68
CA GLY A 70 1.17 -10.88 19.57
C GLY A 70 -0.18 -11.03 20.29
N ALA A 71 -0.36 -10.38 21.45
CA ALA A 71 -1.65 -10.34 22.14
C ALA A 71 -2.69 -9.53 21.34
N ALA A 72 -2.26 -8.42 20.73
CA ALA A 72 -3.12 -7.61 19.87
C ALA A 72 -3.55 -8.37 18.61
N ILE A 73 -2.65 -9.12 17.98
CA ILE A 73 -2.94 -9.94 16.80
C ILE A 73 -4.06 -10.95 17.08
N LYS A 74 -4.04 -11.63 18.22
CA LYS A 74 -5.12 -12.56 18.60
C LYS A 74 -6.48 -11.86 18.66
N THR A 75 -6.53 -10.71 19.35
CA THR A 75 -7.76 -9.91 19.45
C THR A 75 -8.21 -9.37 18.09
N LEU A 76 -7.28 -8.91 17.27
CA LEU A 76 -7.59 -8.37 15.94
C LEU A 76 -8.08 -9.46 15.00
N THR A 77 -7.51 -10.67 15.03
CA THR A 77 -7.97 -11.80 14.21
C THR A 77 -9.46 -12.06 14.40
N GLU A 78 -9.95 -12.01 15.66
CA GLU A 78 -11.37 -12.18 15.96
C GLU A 78 -12.21 -10.99 15.45
N LYS A 79 -11.68 -9.76 15.57
CA LYS A 79 -12.37 -8.54 15.13
C LYS A 79 -12.45 -8.40 13.60
N LEU A 80 -11.62 -9.11 12.85
CA LEU A 80 -11.69 -9.10 11.39
C LEU A 80 -12.90 -9.88 10.85
N ILE A 81 -13.50 -10.75 11.64
CA ILE A 81 -14.63 -11.58 11.19
C ILE A 81 -15.91 -10.75 11.13
N GLY A 82 -16.60 -10.80 10.00
CA GLY A 82 -17.87 -10.14 9.76
C GLY A 82 -17.77 -8.72 9.20
N VAL A 83 -16.53 -8.13 9.12
CA VAL A 83 -16.33 -6.79 8.58
C VAL A 83 -16.37 -6.76 7.07
N SER A 84 -16.72 -5.62 6.52
CA SER A 84 -16.68 -5.28 5.09
C SER A 84 -15.75 -4.10 4.78
N SER A 85 -15.24 -3.42 5.81
CA SER A 85 -14.30 -2.32 5.72
C SER A 85 -13.26 -2.41 6.84
N ALA A 86 -12.04 -1.97 6.56
CA ALA A 86 -10.99 -1.87 7.58
C ALA A 86 -11.29 -0.79 8.63
N ASP A 87 -12.17 0.16 8.33
CA ASP A 87 -12.60 1.19 9.29
C ASP A 87 -13.47 0.66 10.42
N GLU A 88 -14.09 -0.49 10.22
CA GLU A 88 -14.89 -1.19 11.24
C GLU A 88 -14.02 -1.83 12.34
N VAL A 89 -12.69 -1.88 12.13
CA VAL A 89 -11.77 -2.52 13.07
C VAL A 89 -11.11 -1.48 13.98
N ASP A 90 -11.42 -1.52 15.26
CA ASP A 90 -10.78 -0.68 16.26
C ASP A 90 -9.37 -1.15 16.61
N ALA A 91 -8.46 -0.21 16.80
CA ALA A 91 -7.12 -0.50 17.28
C ALA A 91 -7.16 -1.06 18.71
N VAL A 92 -6.20 -1.94 19.01
CA VAL A 92 -5.98 -2.48 20.34
C VAL A 92 -5.08 -1.51 21.13
N ALA A 93 -5.51 -1.16 22.34
CA ALA A 93 -4.76 -0.27 23.22
C ALA A 93 -3.32 -0.80 23.47
N SER A 94 -2.37 0.10 23.51
CA SER A 94 -0.93 -0.17 23.67
C SER A 94 -0.25 -0.88 22.48
N ALA A 95 -0.99 -1.26 21.43
CA ALA A 95 -0.46 -1.90 20.22
C ALA A 95 -0.87 -1.13 18.94
N THR A 96 -0.82 0.18 18.97
CA THR A 96 -1.30 1.05 17.88
C THR A 96 -0.58 0.77 16.54
N VAL A 97 0.73 0.58 16.57
CA VAL A 97 1.53 0.33 15.35
C VAL A 97 1.12 -1.00 14.72
N THR A 98 1.06 -2.08 15.49
CA THR A 98 0.61 -3.40 15.04
C THR A 98 -0.84 -3.36 14.55
N SER A 99 -1.72 -2.65 15.27
CA SER A 99 -3.12 -2.51 14.87
C SER A 99 -3.27 -1.77 13.54
N ASN A 100 -2.51 -0.71 13.33
CA ASN A 100 -2.50 0.03 12.07
C ASN A 100 -1.97 -0.81 10.91
N ALA A 101 -0.94 -1.63 11.15
CA ALA A 101 -0.42 -2.57 10.16
C ALA A 101 -1.49 -3.59 9.73
N VAL A 102 -2.19 -4.19 10.70
CA VAL A 102 -3.30 -5.13 10.43
C VAL A 102 -4.40 -4.45 9.63
N LYS A 103 -4.83 -3.24 10.03
CA LYS A 103 -5.86 -2.47 9.31
C LYS A 103 -5.42 -2.13 7.88
N ALA A 104 -4.18 -1.74 7.67
CA ALA A 104 -3.65 -1.42 6.35
C ALA A 104 -3.61 -2.68 5.46
N ALA A 105 -3.13 -3.80 5.98
CA ALA A 105 -3.13 -5.06 5.25
C ALA A 105 -4.56 -5.56 4.95
N LEU A 106 -5.50 -5.43 5.90
CA LEU A 106 -6.92 -5.74 5.66
C LEU A 106 -7.50 -4.85 4.55
N ALA A 107 -7.24 -3.54 4.58
CA ALA A 107 -7.70 -2.62 3.53
C ALA A 107 -7.18 -3.04 2.15
N ASP A 108 -5.92 -3.48 2.06
CA ASP A 108 -5.34 -3.99 0.82
C ASP A 108 -6.03 -5.29 0.35
N CYS A 109 -6.34 -6.23 1.27
CA CYS A 109 -7.11 -7.43 0.96
C CYS A 109 -8.52 -7.10 0.43
N LEU A 110 -9.22 -6.18 1.11
CA LEU A 110 -10.59 -5.79 0.70
C LEU A 110 -10.60 -5.03 -0.62
N ARG A 111 -9.56 -4.25 -0.90
CA ARG A 111 -9.37 -3.59 -2.19
C ARG A 111 -9.16 -4.59 -3.34
N GLN A 112 -8.36 -5.64 -3.11
CA GLN A 112 -8.23 -6.77 -4.05
C GLN A 112 -9.59 -7.44 -4.29
N ALA A 113 -10.37 -7.66 -3.21
CA ALA A 113 -11.70 -8.23 -3.31
C ALA A 113 -12.69 -7.32 -4.08
N ALA A 114 -12.50 -6.01 -4.02
CA ALA A 114 -13.27 -5.05 -4.81
C ALA A 114 -12.85 -5.03 -6.30
N GLY A 115 -11.80 -5.76 -6.68
CA GLY A 115 -11.23 -5.72 -8.03
C GLY A 115 -10.43 -4.45 -8.30
N GLU A 116 -10.09 -3.71 -7.26
CA GLU A 116 -9.22 -2.56 -7.34
C GLU A 116 -7.76 -3.05 -7.27
N GLU A 117 -7.02 -2.87 -8.35
CA GLU A 117 -5.57 -3.06 -8.28
C GLU A 117 -5.00 -2.08 -7.25
N LYS A 118 -4.04 -2.56 -6.45
CA LYS A 118 -3.23 -1.65 -5.65
C LYS A 118 -2.72 -0.60 -6.62
N ALA A 119 -3.14 0.65 -6.43
CA ALA A 119 -2.55 1.73 -7.17
C ALA A 119 -1.05 1.72 -6.79
N GLU A 120 -0.25 1.01 -7.57
CA GLU A 120 1.16 1.36 -7.64
C GLU A 120 1.13 2.80 -8.11
N THR A 121 1.38 3.70 -7.18
CA THR A 121 1.67 5.08 -7.54
C THR A 121 2.93 4.96 -8.38
N ALA A 122 2.75 4.90 -9.69
CA ALA A 122 3.87 4.85 -10.61
C ALA A 122 4.72 6.08 -10.26
N LEU A 123 5.89 5.82 -9.71
CA LEU A 123 6.80 6.89 -9.35
C LEU A 123 7.13 7.63 -10.66
N VAL A 124 6.84 8.92 -10.70
CA VAL A 124 7.12 9.74 -11.87
C VAL A 124 8.61 10.04 -11.87
N ASP A 125 9.24 9.89 -13.03
CA ASP A 125 10.67 10.20 -13.18
C ASP A 125 10.92 11.68 -12.85
N GLY A 126 11.96 11.91 -12.04
CA GLY A 126 12.29 13.25 -11.60
C GLY A 126 13.19 13.24 -10.37
N VAL A 127 13.59 14.43 -9.96
CA VAL A 127 14.36 14.66 -8.73
C VAL A 127 13.43 15.33 -7.71
N TYR A 128 13.29 14.72 -6.57
CA TYR A 128 12.42 15.15 -5.50
C TYR A 128 13.25 15.46 -4.27
N THR A 129 13.00 16.60 -3.65
CA THR A 129 13.71 17.02 -2.43
C THR A 129 12.69 17.25 -1.31
N GLY A 130 12.99 16.71 -0.15
CA GLY A 130 12.21 16.90 1.07
C GLY A 130 13.09 17.27 2.25
N ASP A 131 12.55 18.10 3.15
CA ASP A 131 13.24 18.51 4.37
C ASP A 131 12.53 17.92 5.59
N GLY A 132 13.30 17.38 6.52
CA GLY A 132 12.83 16.88 7.82
C GLY A 132 13.58 17.51 8.98
N SER A 133 12.98 17.53 10.18
CA SER A 133 13.68 17.89 11.41
C SER A 133 14.37 16.65 11.97
N GLY A 134 15.67 16.73 12.16
CA GLY A 134 16.48 15.71 12.81
C GLY A 134 16.68 15.98 14.31
N PHE A 135 17.72 15.37 14.88
CA PHE A 135 18.14 15.61 16.26
C PHE A 135 18.68 17.04 16.45
N ASN A 136 19.35 17.56 15.44
CA ASN A 136 19.80 18.96 15.42
C ASN A 136 18.62 19.86 15.04
N LEU A 137 18.04 20.56 16.00
CA LEU A 137 16.89 21.43 15.83
C LEU A 137 17.19 22.72 15.03
N THR A 138 18.45 23.03 14.78
CA THR A 138 18.87 24.25 14.05
C THR A 138 19.12 24.01 12.57
N GLN A 139 19.31 22.75 12.16
CA GLN A 139 19.49 22.36 10.76
C GLN A 139 18.47 21.30 10.38
N LYS A 140 17.94 21.42 9.19
CA LYS A 140 17.05 20.39 8.62
C LYS A 140 17.87 19.34 7.92
N VAL A 141 17.40 18.09 8.02
CA VAL A 141 17.89 17.00 7.18
C VAL A 141 17.20 17.11 5.84
N GLN A 142 17.98 17.38 4.79
CA GLN A 142 17.47 17.41 3.43
C GLN A 142 17.75 16.07 2.76
N VAL A 143 16.72 15.47 2.17
CA VAL A 143 16.84 14.22 1.40
C VAL A 143 16.44 14.52 -0.04
N THR A 144 17.31 14.16 -0.98
CA THR A 144 17.04 14.21 -2.40
C THR A 144 16.93 12.80 -2.95
N VAL A 145 15.82 12.50 -3.63
CA VAL A 145 15.55 11.20 -4.25
C VAL A 145 15.44 11.40 -5.76
N GLU A 146 16.22 10.68 -6.52
CA GLU A 146 16.06 10.58 -7.97
C GLU A 146 15.26 9.35 -8.34
N ILE A 147 14.19 9.56 -9.12
CA ILE A 147 13.35 8.49 -9.67
C ILE A 147 13.64 8.39 -11.15
N LYS A 148 13.91 7.18 -11.62
CA LYS A 148 14.13 6.87 -13.02
C LYS A 148 13.50 5.53 -13.37
N ASP A 149 12.81 5.48 -14.51
CA ASP A 149 12.06 4.31 -14.96
C ASP A 149 11.06 3.78 -13.89
N GLY A 150 10.41 4.72 -13.16
CA GLY A 150 9.47 4.39 -12.09
C GLY A 150 10.10 3.78 -10.84
N LYS A 151 11.40 3.88 -10.66
CA LYS A 151 12.15 3.33 -9.51
C LYS A 151 13.05 4.38 -8.89
N ILE A 152 13.36 4.22 -7.60
CA ILE A 152 14.37 5.03 -6.93
C ILE A 152 15.72 4.65 -7.51
N ALA A 153 16.36 5.59 -8.21
CA ALA A 153 17.66 5.43 -8.81
C ALA A 153 18.79 5.86 -7.86
N SER A 154 18.57 6.91 -7.08
CA SER A 154 19.52 7.36 -6.06
C SER A 154 18.83 8.08 -4.91
N VAL A 155 19.45 8.03 -3.73
CA VAL A 155 19.07 8.79 -2.54
C VAL A 155 20.30 9.51 -2.03
N THR A 156 20.20 10.82 -1.85
CA THR A 156 21.28 11.65 -1.30
C THR A 156 20.78 12.39 -0.08
N VAL A 157 21.51 12.29 1.03
CA VAL A 157 21.25 13.08 2.23
C VAL A 157 22.24 14.23 2.26
N GLY A 158 21.72 15.45 2.29
CA GLY A 158 22.52 16.67 2.33
C GLY A 158 23.21 16.89 3.69
N ASP A 159 24.05 17.92 3.75
CA ASP A 159 24.67 18.37 5.01
C ASP A 159 23.57 18.74 6.02
N ASN A 160 23.58 18.08 7.17
CA ASN A 160 22.47 18.13 8.12
C ASN A 160 22.91 18.41 9.58
N GLY A 161 24.22 18.45 9.85
CA GLY A 161 24.74 18.67 11.21
C GLY A 161 24.35 17.58 12.22
N GLU A 162 23.85 16.45 11.76
CA GLU A 162 23.53 15.30 12.60
C GLU A 162 24.81 14.62 13.13
N THR A 163 24.68 13.89 14.23
CA THR A 163 25.80 13.17 14.81
C THR A 163 26.32 12.13 13.82
N MET A 164 27.62 12.16 13.55
CA MET A 164 28.28 11.23 12.63
C MET A 164 27.91 9.78 12.96
N GLY A 165 27.39 9.06 11.99
CA GLY A 165 27.01 7.65 12.08
C GLY A 165 25.52 7.35 12.21
N MET A 166 24.65 8.33 12.47
CA MET A 166 23.20 8.08 12.52
C MET A 166 22.54 7.97 11.13
N ILE A 167 23.16 8.47 10.11
CA ILE A 167 22.62 8.44 8.72
C ILE A 167 23.25 7.33 7.87
N ALA A 168 24.40 6.79 8.27
CA ALA A 168 25.09 5.72 7.54
C ALA A 168 24.39 4.34 7.59
N ALA A 169 23.25 4.24 8.20
CA ALA A 169 22.51 2.98 8.37
C ALA A 169 21.43 2.74 7.28
N VAL A 170 21.43 3.50 6.19
CA VAL A 170 20.40 3.45 5.12
C VAL A 170 21.03 3.15 3.75
N GLU A 171 22.09 2.36 3.71
CA GLU A 171 22.56 1.74 2.46
C GLU A 171 22.03 0.34 2.28
#